data_98efb9bb54a13455b8dc4ca0b9fad840
#
_entry.id   98efb9bb54a13455b8dc4ca0b9fad840
#
_cell.length_a   1.000
_cell.length_b   1.000
_cell.length_c   1.000
_cell.angle_alpha   90.00
_cell.angle_beta   90.00
_cell.angle_gamma   90.00
#
_symmetry.space_group_name_H-M   'P 1'
#
loop_
_entity.id
_entity.type
_entity.pdbx_description
1 polymer ?
#
loop_
_entity_poly.entity_id
_entity_poly.type
_entity_poly.pdbx_seq_one_letter_code
_entity_poly.pdbx_strand_id
1 'polypeptide(L)'
;MTGNPLDIESTSNDRVKAWVALGKRSERERTGTFLIEGRRETQRALHHLTIGEVIWCPEYGGLPDSTGPDPTSVSRRVFDKISRRQNPDGIAAVAQTPGMSLSSFTPRSPALVLVGDGVEKPGNIGAMLRSCDAFGAAFIGSDLGTDLVNPNVVRAAQGSLYTTPIASASRDEAIDWCTTNTNIVVAHPGGESSLWHRDLTGPTTIVIGAEHFGVDERWLEAGAATVIPTTGVADSLNASVSAGIFLSEAARQRSG
;
A
#
# COMPACT_ATOMS: atom_id res chain seq x y z
N MET A 1 -31.33 -14.82 25.50
CA MET A 1 -30.51 -15.00 24.28
C MET A 1 -29.29 -15.78 24.69
N THR A 2 -29.32 -17.10 24.52
CA THR A 2 -28.14 -17.96 24.75
C THR A 2 -27.22 -17.76 23.56
N GLY A 3 -26.22 -16.87 23.72
CA GLY A 3 -25.18 -16.68 22.71
C GLY A 3 -24.45 -18.01 22.49
N ASN A 4 -24.15 -18.36 21.22
CA ASN A 4 -23.26 -19.45 20.90
C ASN A 4 -21.92 -19.23 21.65
N PRO A 5 -21.32 -20.26 22.24
CA PRO A 5 -20.01 -20.12 22.88
C PRO A 5 -18.99 -19.57 21.88
N LEU A 6 -18.16 -18.62 22.33
CA LEU A 6 -17.09 -18.07 21.50
C LEU A 6 -15.98 -19.12 21.32
N ASP A 7 -15.37 -19.15 20.13
CA ASP A 7 -14.27 -20.10 19.85
C ASP A 7 -13.02 -19.76 20.68
N ILE A 8 -12.74 -18.46 20.90
CA ILE A 8 -11.57 -18.02 21.67
C ILE A 8 -11.92 -16.85 22.61
N GLU A 9 -11.76 -17.08 23.89
CA GLU A 9 -11.97 -16.07 24.93
C GLU A 9 -10.67 -15.61 25.63
N SER A 10 -9.61 -16.41 25.54
CA SER A 10 -8.36 -16.15 26.25
C SER A 10 -7.31 -15.46 25.35
N THR A 11 -6.77 -14.34 25.83
CA THR A 11 -5.63 -13.66 25.18
C THR A 11 -4.30 -14.44 25.26
N SER A 12 -4.25 -15.54 26.05
CA SER A 12 -3.09 -16.44 26.11
C SER A 12 -3.16 -17.58 25.09
N ASN A 13 -4.25 -17.71 24.33
CA ASN A 13 -4.38 -18.67 23.25
C ASN A 13 -3.27 -18.47 22.21
N ASP A 14 -2.69 -19.56 21.69
CA ASP A 14 -1.53 -19.49 20.80
C ASP A 14 -1.87 -18.86 19.44
N ARG A 15 -3.11 -19.01 18.94
CA ARG A 15 -3.57 -18.31 17.74
C ARG A 15 -3.58 -16.78 17.96
N VAL A 16 -4.06 -16.32 19.13
CA VAL A 16 -4.05 -14.89 19.48
C VAL A 16 -2.64 -14.35 19.53
N LYS A 17 -1.70 -15.09 20.13
CA LYS A 17 -0.29 -14.71 20.15
C LYS A 17 0.28 -14.61 18.73
N ALA A 18 -0.06 -15.57 17.85
CA ALA A 18 0.36 -15.56 16.45
C ALA A 18 -0.20 -14.32 15.72
N TRP A 19 -1.49 -13.99 15.86
CA TRP A 19 -2.08 -12.81 15.24
C TRP A 19 -1.43 -11.50 15.70
N VAL A 20 -1.19 -11.37 17.00
CA VAL A 20 -0.48 -10.20 17.57
C VAL A 20 0.95 -10.11 17.04
N ALA A 21 1.63 -11.25 16.88
CA ALA A 21 3.00 -11.31 16.37
C ALA A 21 3.13 -10.80 14.93
N LEU A 22 2.08 -10.90 14.09
CA LEU A 22 2.05 -10.32 12.73
C LEU A 22 2.23 -8.79 12.72
N GLY A 23 2.16 -8.15 13.88
CA GLY A 23 2.60 -6.76 14.03
C GLY A 23 4.09 -6.53 13.77
N LYS A 24 4.92 -7.58 13.87
CA LYS A 24 6.37 -7.51 13.65
C LYS A 24 6.71 -7.93 12.22
N ARG A 25 7.63 -7.21 11.59
CA ARG A 25 8.11 -7.50 10.23
C ARG A 25 8.67 -8.93 10.13
N SER A 26 9.53 -9.33 11.07
CA SER A 26 10.15 -10.66 11.07
C SER A 26 9.13 -11.80 11.09
N GLU A 27 7.99 -11.62 11.77
CA GLU A 27 6.94 -12.64 11.80
C GLU A 27 6.17 -12.70 10.48
N ARG A 28 5.89 -11.56 9.85
CA ARG A 28 5.26 -11.52 8.53
C ARG A 28 6.15 -12.18 7.46
N GLU A 29 7.46 -11.89 7.49
CA GLU A 29 8.43 -12.51 6.59
C GLU A 29 8.54 -14.03 6.83
N ARG A 30 8.59 -14.45 8.11
CA ARG A 30 8.68 -15.87 8.48
C ARG A 30 7.45 -16.67 8.08
N THR A 31 6.26 -16.10 8.24
CA THR A 31 4.99 -16.80 7.99
C THR A 31 4.46 -16.61 6.58
N GLY A 32 4.94 -15.61 5.86
CA GLY A 32 4.38 -15.19 4.57
C GLY A 32 2.93 -14.68 4.70
N THR A 33 2.52 -14.20 5.89
CA THR A 33 1.16 -13.75 6.16
C THR A 33 1.14 -12.40 6.85
N PHE A 34 0.02 -11.69 6.75
CA PHE A 34 -0.19 -10.43 7.44
C PHE A 34 -1.64 -10.27 7.92
N LEU A 35 -1.84 -9.33 8.84
CA LEU A 35 -3.16 -9.06 9.41
C LEU A 35 -3.82 -7.88 8.67
N ILE A 36 -5.05 -8.09 8.25
CA ILE A 36 -5.97 -7.09 7.71
C ILE A 36 -6.98 -6.79 8.80
N GLU A 37 -7.22 -5.52 9.08
CA GLU A 37 -8.18 -5.11 10.09
C GLU A 37 -9.23 -4.18 9.48
N GLY A 38 -10.49 -4.50 9.70
CA GLY A 38 -11.65 -3.74 9.25
C GLY A 38 -12.54 -4.51 8.27
N ARG A 39 -13.83 -4.30 8.42
CA ARG A 39 -14.88 -4.95 7.61
C ARG A 39 -14.70 -4.68 6.12
N ARG A 40 -14.54 -3.42 5.76
CA ARG A 40 -14.38 -3.00 4.36
C ARG A 40 -13.10 -3.55 3.74
N GLU A 41 -12.01 -3.48 4.48
CA GLU A 41 -10.70 -3.96 4.05
C GLU A 41 -10.71 -5.49 3.89
N THR A 42 -11.32 -6.21 4.83
CA THR A 42 -11.48 -7.67 4.74
C THR A 42 -12.34 -8.06 3.55
N GLN A 43 -13.49 -7.40 3.32
CA GLN A 43 -14.33 -7.68 2.16
C GLN A 43 -13.59 -7.47 0.83
N ARG A 44 -12.81 -6.40 0.70
CA ARG A 44 -11.97 -6.19 -0.49
C ARG A 44 -10.91 -7.26 -0.65
N ALA A 45 -10.25 -7.64 0.44
CA ALA A 45 -9.21 -8.66 0.42
C ALA A 45 -9.72 -10.03 -0.04
N LEU A 46 -10.95 -10.41 0.32
CA LEU A 46 -11.58 -11.68 -0.09
C LEU A 46 -11.67 -11.86 -1.61
N HIS A 47 -11.72 -10.78 -2.38
CA HIS A 47 -11.78 -10.83 -3.83
C HIS A 47 -10.41 -10.87 -4.51
N HIS A 48 -9.33 -10.57 -3.78
CA HIS A 48 -8.01 -10.34 -4.37
C HIS A 48 -6.88 -11.15 -3.73
N LEU A 49 -7.09 -11.67 -2.52
CA LEU A 49 -6.06 -12.36 -1.74
C LEU A 49 -6.53 -13.74 -1.26
N THR A 50 -5.58 -14.61 -1.02
CA THR A 50 -5.83 -15.86 -0.31
C THR A 50 -5.97 -15.57 1.18
N ILE A 51 -7.19 -15.68 1.69
CA ILE A 51 -7.50 -15.51 3.11
C ILE A 51 -7.40 -16.87 3.81
N GLY A 52 -6.51 -16.96 4.77
CA GLY A 52 -6.34 -18.18 5.58
C GLY A 52 -7.31 -18.25 6.76
N GLU A 53 -7.68 -17.08 7.30
CA GLU A 53 -8.52 -17.01 8.49
C GLU A 53 -9.29 -15.69 8.56
N VAL A 54 -10.54 -15.76 9.01
CA VAL A 54 -11.36 -14.59 9.38
C VAL A 54 -11.59 -14.60 10.88
N ILE A 55 -11.41 -13.46 11.53
CA ILE A 55 -11.57 -13.25 12.97
C ILE A 55 -12.75 -12.31 13.17
N TRP A 56 -13.70 -12.71 14.01
CA TRP A 56 -14.91 -11.93 14.24
C TRP A 56 -15.21 -11.78 15.73
N CYS A 57 -15.51 -10.56 16.13
CA CYS A 57 -15.99 -10.25 17.47
C CYS A 57 -17.46 -9.84 17.43
N PRO A 58 -18.39 -10.70 17.89
CA PRO A 58 -19.84 -10.42 17.86
C PRO A 58 -20.23 -9.15 18.63
N GLU A 59 -19.48 -8.81 19.67
CA GLU A 59 -19.74 -7.64 20.51
C GLU A 59 -19.54 -6.29 19.78
N TYR A 60 -18.80 -6.28 18.66
CA TYR A 60 -18.62 -5.09 17.82
C TYR A 60 -19.58 -5.04 16.63
N GLY A 61 -20.27 -6.13 16.32
CA GLY A 61 -21.26 -6.16 15.25
C GLY A 61 -21.42 -7.50 14.56
N GLY A 62 -22.41 -7.59 13.67
CA GLY A 62 -22.68 -8.79 12.88
C GLY A 62 -21.61 -9.09 11.84
N LEU A 63 -21.53 -10.34 11.40
CA LEU A 63 -20.72 -10.74 10.27
C LEU A 63 -21.20 -10.06 8.98
N PRO A 64 -20.27 -9.74 8.04
CA PRO A 64 -20.66 -9.39 6.67
C PRO A 64 -21.24 -10.62 5.95
N ASP A 65 -22.05 -10.39 4.91
CA ASP A 65 -22.76 -11.42 4.16
C ASP A 65 -21.84 -12.44 3.46
N SER A 66 -20.60 -12.07 3.17
CA SER A 66 -19.56 -12.93 2.64
C SER A 66 -18.28 -12.75 3.42
N THR A 67 -17.79 -13.81 4.03
CA THR A 67 -16.59 -13.78 4.87
C THR A 67 -15.45 -14.67 4.35
N GLY A 68 -15.67 -15.45 3.28
CA GLY A 68 -14.70 -16.45 2.82
C GLY A 68 -14.66 -17.68 3.75
N PRO A 69 -13.52 -17.99 4.40
CA PRO A 69 -13.44 -19.06 5.39
C PRO A 69 -14.39 -18.87 6.57
N ASP A 70 -14.81 -19.94 7.20
CA ASP A 70 -15.63 -19.90 8.41
C ASP A 70 -14.95 -19.03 9.47
N PRO A 71 -15.64 -17.99 10.00
CA PRO A 71 -15.00 -17.04 10.89
C PRO A 71 -14.79 -17.65 12.29
N THR A 72 -13.64 -17.38 12.86
CA THR A 72 -13.35 -17.67 14.27
C THR A 72 -13.94 -16.57 15.13
N SER A 73 -14.89 -16.90 15.98
CA SER A 73 -15.49 -15.95 16.92
C SER A 73 -14.60 -15.73 18.14
N VAL A 74 -14.40 -14.47 18.51
CA VAL A 74 -13.54 -14.09 19.64
C VAL A 74 -14.24 -13.12 20.58
N SER A 75 -13.86 -13.15 21.87
CA SER A 75 -14.32 -12.13 22.82
C SER A 75 -13.76 -10.76 22.50
N ARG A 76 -14.45 -9.72 22.97
CA ARG A 76 -14.01 -8.32 22.85
C ARG A 76 -12.57 -8.13 23.38
N ARG A 77 -12.27 -8.72 24.54
CA ARG A 77 -10.93 -8.67 25.14
C ARG A 77 -9.85 -9.24 24.21
N VAL A 78 -10.15 -10.30 23.48
CA VAL A 78 -9.23 -10.89 22.50
C VAL A 78 -9.11 -9.98 21.29
N PHE A 79 -10.23 -9.46 20.76
CA PHE A 79 -10.21 -8.59 19.60
C PHE A 79 -9.44 -7.29 19.88
N ASP A 80 -9.65 -6.65 21.05
CA ASP A 80 -8.91 -5.46 21.47
C ASP A 80 -7.41 -5.70 21.60
N LYS A 81 -6.99 -6.95 21.90
CA LYS A 81 -5.58 -7.31 21.97
C LYS A 81 -4.90 -7.38 20.62
N ILE A 82 -5.63 -7.76 19.56
CA ILE A 82 -5.11 -7.87 18.19
C ILE A 82 -5.30 -6.57 17.41
N SER A 83 -6.35 -5.80 17.72
CA SER A 83 -6.68 -4.55 17.05
C SER A 83 -5.65 -3.46 17.32
N ARG A 84 -5.41 -2.66 16.28
CA ARG A 84 -4.60 -1.43 16.32
C ARG A 84 -5.44 -0.17 16.07
N ARG A 85 -6.77 -0.33 15.95
CA ARG A 85 -7.72 0.78 15.79
C ARG A 85 -8.23 1.25 17.15
N GLN A 86 -8.44 2.56 17.29
CA GLN A 86 -9.11 3.11 18.47
C GLN A 86 -10.58 2.67 18.54
N ASN A 87 -11.23 2.58 17.38
CA ASN A 87 -12.63 2.16 17.24
C ASN A 87 -12.67 0.96 16.26
N PRO A 88 -12.44 -0.26 16.73
CA PRO A 88 -12.51 -1.44 15.88
C PRO A 88 -13.96 -1.76 15.51
N ASP A 89 -14.15 -2.35 14.33
CA ASP A 89 -15.46 -2.80 13.83
C ASP A 89 -15.68 -4.32 13.98
N GLY A 90 -14.79 -4.98 14.70
CA GLY A 90 -14.91 -6.38 15.10
C GLY A 90 -14.57 -7.39 14.01
N ILE A 91 -14.00 -6.99 12.89
CA ILE A 91 -13.58 -7.87 11.81
C ILE A 91 -12.09 -7.71 11.53
N ALA A 92 -11.39 -8.84 11.43
CA ALA A 92 -10.02 -8.91 10.93
C ALA A 92 -9.83 -10.19 10.12
N ALA A 93 -8.77 -10.25 9.32
CA ALA A 93 -8.41 -11.43 8.55
C ALA A 93 -6.90 -11.63 8.53
N VAL A 94 -6.47 -12.89 8.45
CA VAL A 94 -5.08 -13.26 8.15
C VAL A 94 -5.02 -13.66 6.68
N ALA A 95 -4.25 -12.92 5.90
CA ALA A 95 -4.07 -13.13 4.47
C ALA A 95 -2.64 -13.58 4.15
N GLN A 96 -2.47 -14.31 3.06
CA GLN A 96 -1.15 -14.55 2.49
C GLN A 96 -0.60 -13.26 1.88
N THR A 97 0.69 -13.01 2.08
CA THR A 97 1.37 -11.88 1.45
C THR A 97 1.39 -12.08 -0.06
N PRO A 98 0.90 -11.12 -0.86
CA PRO A 98 0.93 -11.24 -2.32
C PRO A 98 2.37 -11.25 -2.84
N GLY A 99 2.58 -11.84 -4.00
CA GLY A 99 3.86 -11.75 -4.71
C GLY A 99 4.17 -10.29 -5.07
N MET A 100 5.38 -9.83 -4.70
CA MET A 100 5.81 -8.44 -4.92
C MET A 100 7.12 -8.36 -5.70
N SER A 101 7.46 -9.40 -6.45
CA SER A 101 8.66 -9.43 -7.29
C SER A 101 8.46 -8.65 -8.58
N LEU A 102 9.49 -7.93 -9.04
CA LEU A 102 9.48 -7.28 -10.37
C LEU A 102 9.31 -8.28 -11.51
N SER A 103 9.71 -9.54 -11.35
CA SER A 103 9.53 -10.59 -12.37
C SER A 103 8.06 -10.96 -12.61
N SER A 104 7.20 -10.73 -11.63
CA SER A 104 5.73 -10.94 -11.72
C SER A 104 4.94 -9.65 -11.84
N PHE A 105 5.62 -8.51 -11.89
CA PHE A 105 5.00 -7.20 -11.90
C PHE A 105 4.47 -6.85 -13.30
N THR A 106 3.16 -6.73 -13.41
CA THR A 106 2.45 -6.49 -14.67
C THR A 106 1.54 -5.26 -14.58
N PRO A 107 2.07 -4.04 -14.82
CA PRO A 107 1.23 -2.85 -14.93
C PRO A 107 0.31 -2.91 -16.15
N ARG A 108 -0.80 -2.16 -16.11
CA ARG A 108 -1.70 -2.03 -17.26
C ARG A 108 -0.99 -1.32 -18.42
N SER A 109 -1.36 -1.63 -19.67
CA SER A 109 -0.81 -0.95 -20.86
C SER A 109 -1.73 0.19 -21.33
N PRO A 110 -1.18 1.38 -21.66
CA PRO A 110 0.22 1.79 -21.50
C PRO A 110 0.59 1.95 -20.01
N ALA A 111 1.78 1.50 -19.64
CA ALA A 111 2.19 1.47 -18.24
C ALA A 111 2.18 2.88 -17.62
N LEU A 112 1.54 3.00 -16.45
CA LEU A 112 1.69 4.12 -15.53
C LEU A 112 2.15 3.56 -14.19
N VAL A 113 3.36 3.90 -13.78
CA VAL A 113 3.99 3.37 -12.58
C VAL A 113 4.37 4.53 -11.67
N LEU A 114 4.06 4.40 -10.38
CA LEU A 114 4.57 5.26 -9.34
C LEU A 114 5.67 4.51 -8.57
N VAL A 115 6.83 5.11 -8.48
CA VAL A 115 7.91 4.64 -7.60
C VAL A 115 7.95 5.50 -6.34
N GLY A 116 7.86 4.86 -5.17
CA GLY A 116 8.20 5.49 -3.90
C GLY A 116 9.63 5.11 -3.55
N ASP A 117 10.58 6.04 -3.70
CA ASP A 117 11.99 5.80 -3.46
C ASP A 117 12.39 6.21 -2.05
N GLY A 118 12.81 5.25 -1.22
CA GLY A 118 13.23 5.50 0.15
C GLY A 118 12.14 6.04 1.08
N VAL A 119 10.86 5.97 0.69
CA VAL A 119 9.76 6.50 1.50
C VAL A 119 9.62 5.72 2.80
N GLU A 120 9.65 6.43 3.93
CA GLU A 120 9.68 5.81 5.26
C GLU A 120 8.31 5.77 5.94
N LYS A 121 7.49 6.82 5.75
CA LYS A 121 6.22 6.97 6.47
C LYS A 121 5.13 6.05 5.92
N PRO A 122 4.61 5.10 6.73
CA PRO A 122 3.56 4.18 6.29
C PRO A 122 2.31 4.89 5.77
N GLY A 123 1.99 6.08 6.33
CA GLY A 123 0.86 6.89 5.89
C GLY A 123 1.01 7.40 4.46
N ASN A 124 2.22 7.83 4.06
CA ASN A 124 2.50 8.29 2.70
C ASN A 124 2.47 7.12 1.71
N ILE A 125 3.06 5.97 2.07
CA ILE A 125 3.00 4.76 1.24
C ILE A 125 1.54 4.35 1.00
N GLY A 126 0.72 4.29 2.05
CA GLY A 126 -0.70 3.95 1.92
C GLY A 126 -1.49 4.96 1.09
N ALA A 127 -1.20 6.26 1.22
CA ALA A 127 -1.83 7.30 0.40
C ALA A 127 -1.39 7.21 -1.08
N MET A 128 -0.12 6.91 -1.35
CA MET A 128 0.39 6.65 -2.71
C MET A 128 -0.32 5.45 -3.34
N LEU A 129 -0.47 4.34 -2.63
CA LEU A 129 -1.22 3.17 -3.10
C LEU A 129 -2.67 3.52 -3.45
N ARG A 130 -3.33 4.34 -2.63
CA ARG A 130 -4.69 4.82 -2.94
C ARG A 130 -4.74 5.69 -4.19
N SER A 131 -3.74 6.55 -4.40
CA SER A 131 -3.64 7.35 -5.61
C SER A 131 -3.39 6.47 -6.84
N CYS A 132 -2.54 5.44 -6.72
CA CYS A 132 -2.33 4.46 -7.79
C CYS A 132 -3.64 3.74 -8.16
N ASP A 133 -4.37 3.23 -7.17
CA ASP A 133 -5.66 2.57 -7.38
C ASP A 133 -6.67 3.50 -8.08
N ALA A 134 -6.78 4.75 -7.60
CA ALA A 134 -7.70 5.74 -8.13
C ALA A 134 -7.41 6.13 -9.60
N PHE A 135 -6.15 6.18 -9.99
CA PHE A 135 -5.71 6.60 -11.33
C PHE A 135 -5.25 5.45 -12.23
N GLY A 136 -5.44 4.19 -11.79
CA GLY A 136 -5.10 3.00 -12.57
C GLY A 136 -3.60 2.78 -12.75
N ALA A 137 -2.78 3.34 -11.87
CA ALA A 137 -1.32 3.16 -11.86
C ALA A 137 -0.91 1.92 -11.08
N ALA A 138 0.29 1.42 -11.36
CA ALA A 138 0.98 0.40 -10.57
C ALA A 138 1.96 1.07 -9.59
N PHE A 139 2.41 0.36 -8.56
CA PHE A 139 3.31 0.89 -7.54
C PHE A 139 4.56 0.03 -7.39
N ILE A 140 5.73 0.65 -7.37
CA ILE A 140 7.00 0.03 -6.98
C ILE A 140 7.51 0.72 -5.71
N GLY A 141 7.70 -0.05 -4.65
CA GLY A 141 8.44 0.40 -3.48
C GLY A 141 9.93 0.12 -3.66
N SER A 142 10.72 1.18 -3.79
CA SER A 142 12.17 1.15 -3.97
C SER A 142 12.85 1.49 -2.65
N ASP A 143 13.63 0.59 -2.09
CA ASP A 143 14.33 0.77 -0.80
C ASP A 143 13.46 1.41 0.31
N LEU A 144 12.21 0.97 0.42
CA LEU A 144 11.29 1.52 1.42
C LEU A 144 11.78 1.32 2.86
N GLY A 145 11.59 2.31 3.70
CA GLY A 145 11.88 2.22 5.14
C GLY A 145 11.00 1.22 5.91
N THR A 146 9.90 0.75 5.29
CA THR A 146 9.01 -0.28 5.86
C THR A 146 8.46 -1.18 4.77
N ASP A 147 7.97 -2.38 5.15
CA ASP A 147 7.34 -3.30 4.20
C ASP A 147 5.91 -2.89 3.84
N LEU A 148 5.46 -3.25 2.63
CA LEU A 148 4.15 -2.89 2.11
C LEU A 148 2.99 -3.52 2.90
N VAL A 149 3.21 -4.64 3.58
CA VAL A 149 2.22 -5.30 4.44
C VAL A 149 2.35 -4.92 5.92
N ASN A 150 3.12 -3.87 6.24
CA ASN A 150 3.10 -3.26 7.57
C ASN A 150 1.67 -2.85 7.94
N PRO A 151 1.17 -3.16 9.15
CA PRO A 151 -0.21 -2.86 9.55
C PRO A 151 -0.62 -1.40 9.37
N ASN A 152 0.30 -0.45 9.51
CA ASN A 152 0.00 0.97 9.29
C ASN A 152 -0.11 1.31 7.79
N VAL A 153 0.66 0.66 6.91
CA VAL A 153 0.52 0.78 5.45
C VAL A 153 -0.82 0.19 5.02
N VAL A 154 -1.12 -1.05 5.43
CA VAL A 154 -2.37 -1.76 5.14
C VAL A 154 -3.57 -0.91 5.52
N ARG A 155 -3.57 -0.35 6.74
CA ARG A 155 -4.64 0.54 7.21
C ARG A 155 -4.75 1.81 6.39
N ALA A 156 -3.62 2.47 6.08
CA ALA A 156 -3.62 3.72 5.32
C ALA A 156 -4.04 3.52 3.86
N ALA A 157 -3.72 2.37 3.28
CA ALA A 157 -4.09 2.01 1.91
C ALA A 157 -5.59 1.71 1.74
N GLN A 158 -6.35 1.42 2.80
CA GLN A 158 -7.80 1.17 2.76
C GLN A 158 -8.22 0.13 1.70
N GLY A 159 -7.40 -0.90 1.48
CA GLY A 159 -7.65 -1.98 0.52
C GLY A 159 -7.02 -1.76 -0.86
N SER A 160 -6.49 -0.58 -1.18
CA SER A 160 -5.82 -0.34 -2.47
C SER A 160 -4.53 -1.15 -2.65
N LEU A 161 -3.95 -1.65 -1.56
CA LEU A 161 -2.84 -2.61 -1.60
C LEU A 161 -3.19 -3.90 -2.36
N TYR A 162 -4.48 -4.28 -2.38
CA TYR A 162 -4.94 -5.56 -2.97
C TYR A 162 -5.39 -5.40 -4.43
N THR A 163 -5.71 -4.20 -4.84
CA THR A 163 -6.25 -3.88 -6.17
C THR A 163 -5.22 -3.29 -7.12
N THR A 164 -4.14 -2.72 -6.56
CA THR A 164 -3.04 -2.13 -7.31
C THR A 164 -1.99 -3.19 -7.64
N PRO A 165 -1.49 -3.29 -8.88
CA PRO A 165 -0.27 -4.04 -9.17
C PRO A 165 0.90 -3.45 -8.37
N ILE A 166 1.57 -4.27 -7.56
CA ILE A 166 2.63 -3.81 -6.66
C ILE A 166 3.91 -4.62 -6.82
N ALA A 167 5.05 -3.94 -6.63
CA ALA A 167 6.35 -4.59 -6.45
C ALA A 167 7.13 -3.93 -5.31
N SER A 168 8.07 -4.68 -4.74
CA SER A 168 9.08 -4.19 -3.80
C SER A 168 10.44 -4.67 -4.27
N ALA A 169 11.38 -3.74 -4.41
CA ALA A 169 12.68 -4.00 -5.01
C ALA A 169 13.77 -3.13 -4.36
N SER A 170 15.02 -3.49 -4.56
CA SER A 170 16.13 -2.55 -4.37
C SER A 170 16.04 -1.42 -5.40
N ARG A 171 16.70 -0.31 -5.11
CA ARG A 171 16.73 0.84 -6.03
C ARG A 171 17.33 0.47 -7.38
N ASP A 172 18.41 -0.29 -7.41
CA ASP A 172 19.05 -0.69 -8.64
C ASP A 172 18.12 -1.55 -9.51
N GLU A 173 17.46 -2.55 -8.94
CA GLU A 173 16.46 -3.35 -9.65
C GLU A 173 15.28 -2.53 -10.17
N ALA A 174 14.82 -1.56 -9.39
CA ALA A 174 13.71 -0.66 -9.78
C ALA A 174 14.12 0.25 -10.94
N ILE A 175 15.33 0.84 -10.90
CA ILE A 175 15.87 1.67 -11.99
C ILE A 175 15.99 0.84 -13.28
N ASP A 176 16.58 -0.35 -13.21
CA ASP A 176 16.77 -1.23 -14.36
C ASP A 176 15.43 -1.60 -15.01
N TRP A 177 14.45 -1.95 -14.19
CA TRP A 177 13.12 -2.26 -14.70
C TRP A 177 12.46 -1.05 -15.35
N CYS A 178 12.49 0.12 -14.70
CA CYS A 178 11.85 1.34 -15.19
C CYS A 178 12.50 1.86 -16.47
N THR A 179 13.83 1.85 -16.55
CA THR A 179 14.59 2.29 -17.74
C THR A 179 14.27 1.42 -18.95
N THR A 180 14.07 0.12 -18.73
CA THR A 180 13.75 -0.82 -19.82
C THR A 180 12.32 -0.68 -20.33
N ASN A 181 11.38 -0.31 -19.46
CA ASN A 181 9.94 -0.45 -19.76
C ASN A 181 9.18 0.87 -19.93
N THR A 182 9.75 2.01 -19.45
CA THR A 182 9.02 3.29 -19.37
C THR A 182 9.93 4.50 -19.57
N ASN A 183 9.33 5.65 -19.81
CA ASN A 183 9.99 6.94 -19.68
C ASN A 183 9.94 7.37 -18.20
N ILE A 184 11.09 7.72 -17.63
CA ILE A 184 11.19 8.07 -16.20
C ILE A 184 11.05 9.58 -16.02
N VAL A 185 10.11 9.97 -15.17
CA VAL A 185 9.83 11.34 -14.74
C VAL A 185 10.07 11.43 -13.23
N VAL A 186 11.04 12.25 -12.83
CA VAL A 186 11.47 12.36 -11.43
C VAL A 186 10.89 13.65 -10.83
N ALA A 187 10.06 13.50 -9.81
CA ALA A 187 9.53 14.66 -9.09
C ALA A 187 10.65 15.35 -8.28
N HIS A 188 11.03 16.53 -8.68
CA HIS A 188 12.13 17.27 -8.04
C HIS A 188 11.84 18.77 -8.00
N PRO A 189 12.02 19.46 -6.85
CA PRO A 189 11.76 20.91 -6.73
C PRO A 189 12.60 21.77 -7.69
N GLY A 190 13.84 21.36 -7.97
CA GLY A 190 14.75 21.99 -8.92
C GLY A 190 14.63 21.49 -10.36
N GLY A 191 13.52 20.84 -10.72
CA GLY A 191 13.33 20.33 -12.09
C GLY A 191 13.28 21.46 -13.12
N GLU A 192 13.95 21.25 -14.26
CA GLU A 192 14.00 22.23 -15.36
C GLU A 192 12.68 22.32 -16.13
N SER A 193 11.89 21.26 -16.14
CA SER A 193 10.61 21.17 -16.84
C SER A 193 9.44 21.16 -15.88
N SER A 194 8.42 21.95 -16.21
CA SER A 194 7.15 21.94 -15.49
C SER A 194 6.37 20.66 -15.80
N LEU A 195 5.70 20.10 -14.81
CA LEU A 195 4.77 18.97 -14.96
C LEU A 195 3.71 19.24 -16.05
N TRP A 196 3.24 20.48 -16.15
CA TRP A 196 2.20 20.88 -17.11
C TRP A 196 2.64 20.83 -18.58
N HIS A 197 3.95 20.76 -18.84
CA HIS A 197 4.54 20.64 -20.18
C HIS A 197 5.14 19.26 -20.45
N ARG A 198 5.04 18.34 -19.49
CA ARG A 198 5.57 16.99 -19.62
C ARG A 198 4.56 16.09 -20.34
N ASP A 199 4.98 15.38 -21.38
CA ASP A 199 4.17 14.33 -21.98
C ASP A 199 4.18 13.07 -21.10
N LEU A 200 2.99 12.66 -20.63
CA LEU A 200 2.75 11.50 -19.78
C LEU A 200 1.81 10.48 -20.46
N THR A 201 1.57 10.60 -21.75
CA THR A 201 0.63 9.75 -22.50
C THR A 201 1.16 8.34 -22.76
N GLY A 202 2.47 8.20 -22.99
CA GLY A 202 3.16 6.94 -23.20
C GLY A 202 3.44 6.15 -21.90
N PRO A 203 4.13 5.00 -22.00
CA PRO A 203 4.59 4.27 -20.82
C PRO A 203 5.45 5.18 -19.95
N THR A 204 5.03 5.41 -18.70
CA THR A 204 5.63 6.42 -17.81
C THR A 204 5.82 5.86 -16.40
N THR A 205 7.01 6.07 -15.85
CA THR A 205 7.29 5.94 -14.41
C THR A 205 7.41 7.34 -13.79
N ILE A 206 6.71 7.57 -12.71
CA ILE A 206 6.81 8.77 -11.86
C ILE A 206 7.55 8.37 -10.60
N VAL A 207 8.66 9.05 -10.29
CA VAL A 207 9.48 8.76 -9.10
C VAL A 207 9.27 9.85 -8.06
N ILE A 208 8.89 9.44 -6.85
CA ILE A 208 8.73 10.30 -5.68
C ILE A 208 9.71 9.84 -4.61
N GLY A 209 10.58 10.74 -4.16
CA GLY A 209 11.57 10.45 -3.13
C GLY A 209 11.06 10.58 -1.70
N ALA A 210 11.96 10.25 -0.76
CA ALA A 210 11.75 10.42 0.67
C ALA A 210 11.59 11.90 1.06
N GLU A 211 10.85 12.16 2.15
CA GLU A 211 10.50 13.53 2.57
C GLU A 211 11.70 14.37 3.01
N HIS A 212 12.74 13.75 3.53
CA HIS A 212 13.92 14.45 4.06
C HIS A 212 15.10 14.47 3.09
N PHE A 213 15.27 13.39 2.31
CA PHE A 213 16.43 13.22 1.45
C PHE A 213 16.12 13.45 -0.03
N GLY A 214 14.84 13.56 -0.39
CA GLY A 214 14.42 13.63 -1.79
C GLY A 214 14.61 12.31 -2.51
N VAL A 215 14.81 12.39 -3.81
CA VAL A 215 15.15 11.23 -4.67
C VAL A 215 16.66 11.01 -4.69
N ASP A 216 17.08 9.76 -4.82
CA ASP A 216 18.49 9.42 -5.02
C ASP A 216 18.99 9.92 -6.39
N GLU A 217 20.26 10.36 -6.46
CA GLU A 217 20.88 10.94 -7.67
C GLU A 217 20.78 10.01 -8.89
N ARG A 218 20.83 8.68 -8.69
CA ARG A 218 20.68 7.69 -9.76
C ARG A 218 19.35 7.79 -10.50
N TRP A 219 18.28 8.20 -9.82
CA TRP A 219 17.01 8.47 -10.48
C TRP A 219 17.05 9.72 -11.35
N LEU A 220 17.81 10.77 -10.92
CA LEU A 220 18.01 11.98 -11.70
C LEU A 220 18.89 11.74 -12.94
N GLU A 221 19.82 10.77 -12.86
CA GLU A 221 20.59 10.31 -14.01
C GLU A 221 19.76 9.49 -15.00
N ALA A 222 18.83 8.69 -14.48
CA ALA A 222 17.98 7.79 -15.27
C ALA A 222 16.75 8.47 -15.89
N GLY A 223 16.33 9.64 -15.37
CA GLY A 223 15.06 10.25 -15.76
C GLY A 223 15.07 11.77 -15.76
N ALA A 224 13.98 12.33 -16.24
CA ALA A 224 13.82 13.77 -16.40
C ALA A 224 13.28 14.43 -15.12
N ALA A 225 14.10 15.27 -14.48
CA ALA A 225 13.68 16.08 -13.35
C ALA A 225 12.53 17.02 -13.73
N THR A 226 11.43 16.94 -13.00
CA THR A 226 10.17 17.63 -13.30
C THR A 226 9.61 18.27 -12.05
N VAL A 227 9.27 19.55 -12.13
CA VAL A 227 8.75 20.33 -11.01
C VAL A 227 7.24 20.49 -11.09
N ILE A 228 6.55 20.42 -9.95
CA ILE A 228 5.19 20.93 -9.80
C ILE A 228 5.31 22.44 -9.54
N PRO A 229 4.85 23.31 -10.45
CA PRO A 229 4.89 24.75 -10.22
C PRO A 229 4.06 25.14 -8.99
N THR A 230 4.67 25.83 -8.05
CA THR A 230 4.03 26.38 -6.86
C THR A 230 4.17 27.89 -6.83
N THR A 231 3.19 28.60 -6.26
CA THR A 231 3.20 30.08 -6.14
C THR A 231 3.34 30.54 -4.69
N GLY A 232 3.35 29.60 -3.76
CA GLY A 232 3.48 29.88 -2.33
C GLY A 232 4.92 29.87 -1.84
N VAL A 233 5.09 29.94 -0.51
CA VAL A 233 6.40 29.98 0.17
C VAL A 233 6.87 28.61 0.67
N ALA A 234 6.11 27.55 0.42
CA ALA A 234 6.49 26.21 0.83
C ALA A 234 7.63 25.67 -0.07
N ASP A 235 8.69 25.14 0.55
CA ASP A 235 9.85 24.60 -0.15
C ASP A 235 9.51 23.32 -0.95
N SER A 236 8.57 22.52 -0.45
CA SER A 236 8.11 21.28 -1.10
C SER A 236 6.71 20.90 -0.65
N LEU A 237 6.07 20.03 -1.44
CA LEU A 237 4.82 19.36 -1.09
C LEU A 237 5.11 18.03 -0.37
N ASN A 238 4.14 17.57 0.43
CA ASN A 238 4.19 16.21 0.97
C ASN A 238 4.31 15.19 -0.16
N ALA A 239 5.11 14.12 0.05
CA ALA A 239 5.41 13.12 -0.96
C ALA A 239 4.14 12.47 -1.57
N SER A 240 3.15 12.12 -0.74
CA SER A 240 1.90 11.53 -1.25
C SER A 240 1.00 12.54 -1.97
N VAL A 241 1.09 13.83 -1.63
CA VAL A 241 0.40 14.92 -2.35
C VAL A 241 1.04 15.10 -3.73
N SER A 242 2.36 15.15 -3.81
CA SER A 242 3.09 15.22 -5.08
C SER A 242 2.72 14.03 -5.97
N ALA A 243 2.73 12.81 -5.43
CA ALA A 243 2.31 11.61 -6.15
C ALA A 243 0.89 11.74 -6.75
N GLY A 244 -0.06 12.23 -5.95
CA GLY A 244 -1.44 12.45 -6.40
C GLY A 244 -1.54 13.46 -7.55
N ILE A 245 -0.78 14.56 -7.49
CA ILE A 245 -0.76 15.59 -8.54
C ILE A 245 -0.19 15.03 -9.85
N PHE A 246 0.96 14.35 -9.80
CA PHE A 246 1.57 13.72 -10.98
C PHE A 246 0.65 12.68 -11.61
N LEU A 247 0.06 11.79 -10.80
CA LEU A 247 -0.85 10.74 -11.29
C LEU A 247 -2.14 11.33 -11.87
N SER A 248 -2.68 12.38 -11.26
CA SER A 248 -3.87 13.08 -11.76
C SER A 248 -3.61 13.71 -13.12
N GLU A 249 -2.45 14.36 -13.30
CA GLU A 249 -2.06 14.95 -14.60
C GLU A 249 -1.86 13.86 -15.66
N ALA A 250 -1.18 12.75 -15.31
CA ALA A 250 -1.04 11.62 -16.21
C ALA A 250 -2.40 11.04 -16.64
N ALA A 251 -3.32 10.88 -15.70
CA ALA A 251 -4.67 10.39 -15.99
C ALA A 251 -5.44 11.37 -16.89
N ARG A 252 -5.34 12.69 -16.64
CA ARG A 252 -5.96 13.72 -17.47
C ARG A 252 -5.47 13.63 -18.92
N GLN A 253 -4.16 13.51 -19.14
CA GLN A 253 -3.57 13.41 -20.48
C GLN A 253 -3.97 12.14 -21.23
N ARG A 254 -4.18 11.03 -20.49
CA ARG A 254 -4.55 9.70 -21.06
C ARG A 254 -6.04 9.52 -21.29
N SER A 255 -6.88 10.44 -20.80
CA SER A 255 -8.35 10.38 -20.92
C SER A 255 -8.89 11.19 -22.09
N GLY A 256 -8.03 11.80 -22.89
CA GLY A 256 -8.36 12.68 -24.01
C GLY A 256 -8.45 12.01 -25.35
#